data_d9483b94d896278e95aae98b8761d408
#
_entry.id   d9483b94d896278e95aae98b8761d408
#
_cell.length_a   1.000
_cell.length_b   1.000
_cell.length_c   1.000
_cell.angle_alpha   90.00
_cell.angle_beta   90.00
_cell.angle_gamma   90.00
#
_symmetry.space_group_name_H-M   'P 1'
#
loop_
_entity.id
_entity.type
_entity.pdbx_description
1 polymer ?
#
loop_
_entity_poly.entity_id
_entity_poly.type
_entity_poly.pdbx_seq_one_letter_code
_entity_poly.pdbx_strand_id
1 'polypeptide(L)'
;TATDGASVYDAMNYYSPLVPVYDANGNWSKYEGVSQNYNPLSMINEDPYDHETKKLQGTAKAALQIIDGLVWNATVSYQNEQFIWGDYHTSKTQLTGIKNNGQAHRRTTSDNKKVFETYLNYDKTFNEVHKLGLMAGYSWEETTVADGFGLTVYDFYNDDLGYKNLGMANKMDINGIWSSAESTLRMI
;
A
#
# COMPACT_ATOMS: atom_id res chain seq x y z
N THR A 1 2.92 -3.73 11.68
CA THR A 1 4.10 -3.49 12.51
C THR A 1 3.78 -4.00 13.90
N ALA A 2 4.37 -5.14 14.29
CA ALA A 2 4.27 -5.61 15.66
C ALA A 2 4.68 -4.45 16.58
N THR A 3 3.79 -4.01 17.44
CA THR A 3 3.97 -2.87 18.33
C THR A 3 5.13 -3.09 19.32
N ASP A 4 5.66 -4.31 19.41
CA ASP A 4 6.77 -4.70 20.27
C ASP A 4 8.06 -5.07 19.49
N GLY A 5 8.14 -4.86 18.19
CA GLY A 5 9.32 -5.21 17.38
C GLY A 5 9.56 -6.72 17.26
N ALA A 6 8.67 -7.56 17.80
CA ALA A 6 8.80 -9.00 17.69
C ALA A 6 8.42 -9.46 16.28
N SER A 7 9.39 -9.98 15.54
CA SER A 7 9.12 -10.68 14.29
C SER A 7 8.91 -12.18 14.56
N VAL A 8 8.18 -12.84 13.67
CA VAL A 8 8.05 -14.32 13.73
C VAL A 8 9.42 -15.01 13.70
N TYR A 9 10.37 -14.44 12.93
CA TYR A 9 11.75 -14.95 12.85
C TYR A 9 12.49 -14.82 14.18
N ASP A 10 12.33 -13.70 14.88
CA ASP A 10 12.94 -13.53 16.20
C ASP A 10 12.30 -14.50 17.20
N ALA A 11 10.98 -14.62 17.20
CA ALA A 11 10.28 -15.58 18.03
C ALA A 11 10.77 -17.02 17.77
N MET A 12 10.96 -17.43 16.51
CA MET A 12 11.50 -18.76 16.17
C MET A 12 12.92 -18.99 16.70
N ASN A 13 13.74 -17.95 16.78
CA ASN A 13 15.12 -18.08 17.27
C ASN A 13 15.19 -18.19 18.81
N TYR A 14 14.25 -17.59 19.51
CA TYR A 14 14.24 -17.55 20.98
C TYR A 14 13.32 -18.59 21.61
N TYR A 15 12.34 -19.12 20.88
CA TYR A 15 11.39 -20.09 21.40
C TYR A 15 12.04 -21.47 21.51
N SER A 16 11.99 -22.06 22.71
CA SER A 16 12.59 -23.38 22.93
C SER A 16 11.77 -24.48 22.23
N PRO A 17 12.41 -25.38 21.46
CA PRO A 17 11.74 -26.52 20.83
C PRO A 17 11.21 -27.55 21.84
N LEU A 18 11.56 -27.45 23.12
CA LEU A 18 11.08 -28.32 24.18
C LEU A 18 9.73 -27.85 24.77
N VAL A 19 9.31 -26.62 24.46
CA VAL A 19 8.01 -26.09 24.91
C VAL A 19 6.92 -26.58 23.94
N PRO A 20 5.86 -27.23 24.45
CA PRO A 20 4.76 -27.68 23.59
C PRO A 20 4.04 -26.48 22.95
N VAL A 21 3.42 -26.71 21.80
CA VAL A 21 2.67 -25.66 21.07
C VAL A 21 1.49 -25.14 21.89
N TYR A 22 0.80 -26.05 22.56
CA TYR A 22 -0.35 -25.73 23.41
C TYR A 22 -0.09 -26.14 24.83
N ASP A 23 -0.65 -25.40 25.79
CA ASP A 23 -0.65 -25.74 27.20
C ASP A 23 -1.69 -26.84 27.50
N ALA A 24 -1.75 -27.28 28.76
CA ALA A 24 -2.71 -28.30 29.20
C ALA A 24 -4.20 -27.89 29.06
N ASN A 25 -4.47 -26.60 28.91
CA ASN A 25 -5.81 -26.03 28.73
C ASN A 25 -6.15 -25.78 27.24
N GLY A 26 -5.24 -26.09 26.34
CA GLY A 26 -5.41 -25.87 24.89
C GLY A 26 -5.13 -24.43 24.41
N ASN A 27 -4.54 -23.57 25.24
CA ASN A 27 -4.11 -22.26 24.85
C ASN A 27 -2.68 -22.33 24.28
N TRP A 28 -2.31 -21.29 23.52
CA TRP A 28 -0.94 -21.16 23.04
C TRP A 28 0.06 -21.11 24.20
N SER A 29 1.03 -22.02 24.21
CA SER A 29 2.08 -22.02 25.25
C SER A 29 2.98 -20.78 25.13
N LYS A 30 3.47 -20.30 26.28
CA LYS A 30 4.49 -19.26 26.38
C LYS A 30 5.79 -19.84 26.93
N TYR A 31 6.92 -19.34 26.44
CA TYR A 31 8.22 -19.69 26.97
C TYR A 31 8.66 -18.67 28.02
N GLU A 32 8.58 -18.99 29.28
CA GLU A 32 8.80 -18.07 30.41
C GLU A 32 10.28 -17.77 30.73
N GLY A 33 11.22 -18.20 29.89
CA GLY A 33 12.65 -18.02 30.12
C GLY A 33 13.31 -16.80 29.45
N VAL A 34 12.59 -16.06 28.62
CA VAL A 34 13.11 -14.96 27.80
C VAL A 34 12.13 -13.79 27.69
N SER A 35 12.64 -12.60 27.39
CA SER A 35 11.82 -11.39 27.32
C SER A 35 10.84 -11.37 26.11
N GLN A 36 11.16 -12.11 25.05
CA GLN A 36 10.29 -12.28 23.88
C GLN A 36 9.89 -13.78 23.81
N ASN A 37 8.85 -14.12 24.52
CA ASN A 37 8.41 -15.49 24.76
C ASN A 37 7.17 -15.90 23.95
N TYR A 38 6.90 -15.20 22.87
CA TYR A 38 5.74 -15.48 22.03
C TYR A 38 5.92 -16.78 21.25
N ASN A 39 4.86 -17.59 21.21
CA ASN A 39 4.84 -18.79 20.38
C ASN A 39 4.78 -18.37 18.89
N PRO A 40 5.78 -18.76 18.05
CA PRO A 40 5.79 -18.39 16.64
C PRO A 40 4.54 -18.82 15.87
N LEU A 41 3.98 -19.98 16.21
CA LEU A 41 2.75 -20.47 15.60
C LEU A 41 1.53 -19.64 16.03
N SER A 42 1.50 -19.15 17.27
CA SER A 42 0.48 -18.19 17.69
C SER A 42 0.54 -16.93 16.84
N MET A 43 1.72 -16.36 16.64
CA MET A 43 1.88 -15.14 15.84
C MET A 43 1.40 -15.31 14.38
N ILE A 44 1.61 -16.49 13.78
CA ILE A 44 1.15 -16.75 12.41
C ILE A 44 -0.37 -16.91 12.34
N ASN A 45 -0.97 -17.55 13.34
CA ASN A 45 -2.39 -17.91 13.31
C ASN A 45 -3.29 -16.79 13.86
N GLU A 46 -2.81 -16.06 14.88
CA GLU A 46 -3.62 -15.08 15.58
C GLU A 46 -3.38 -13.63 15.14
N ASP A 47 -2.31 -13.40 14.34
CA ASP A 47 -1.92 -12.05 13.93
C ASP A 47 -1.76 -11.95 12.40
N PRO A 48 -2.81 -12.27 11.60
CA PRO A 48 -2.74 -12.18 10.15
C PRO A 48 -2.56 -10.75 9.67
N TYR A 49 -1.64 -10.58 8.73
CA TYR A 49 -1.35 -9.34 8.03
C TYR A 49 -1.52 -9.55 6.53
N ASP A 50 -2.21 -8.63 5.86
CA ASP A 50 -2.45 -8.67 4.42
C ASP A 50 -2.15 -7.33 3.76
N HIS A 51 -1.54 -7.40 2.58
CA HIS A 51 -1.22 -6.24 1.77
C HIS A 51 -1.57 -6.53 0.31
N GLU A 52 -2.54 -5.80 -0.20
CA GLU A 52 -2.98 -5.90 -1.59
C GLU A 52 -2.64 -4.61 -2.33
N THR A 53 -2.03 -4.75 -3.51
CA THR A 53 -1.79 -3.64 -4.43
C THR A 53 -2.52 -3.90 -5.75
N LYS A 54 -3.32 -2.93 -6.18
CA LYS A 54 -3.99 -2.94 -7.49
C LYS A 54 -3.45 -1.80 -8.33
N LYS A 55 -2.92 -2.10 -9.51
CA LYS A 55 -2.36 -1.12 -10.41
C LYS A 55 -3.06 -1.15 -11.77
N LEU A 56 -3.53 0.01 -12.19
CA LEU A 56 -4.04 0.27 -13.54
C LEU A 56 -3.15 1.31 -14.21
N GLN A 57 -2.67 1.00 -15.40
CA GLN A 57 -1.89 1.93 -16.20
C GLN A 57 -2.33 1.87 -17.66
N GLY A 58 -2.50 3.02 -18.27
CA GLY A 58 -2.83 3.15 -19.68
C GLY A 58 -2.10 4.32 -20.31
N THR A 59 -1.67 4.16 -21.56
CA THR A 59 -1.04 5.22 -22.35
C THR A 59 -1.61 5.17 -23.77
N ALA A 60 -2.06 6.33 -24.25
CA ALA A 60 -2.45 6.52 -25.63
C ALA A 60 -1.51 7.52 -26.31
N LYS A 61 -1.11 7.23 -27.54
CA LYS A 61 -0.25 8.09 -28.35
C LYS A 61 -0.89 8.36 -29.71
N ALA A 62 -0.76 9.58 -30.17
CA ALA A 62 -1.14 9.99 -31.51
C ALA A 62 0.02 10.71 -32.19
N ALA A 63 0.21 10.46 -33.48
CA ALA A 63 1.14 11.17 -34.33
C ALA A 63 0.42 11.54 -35.61
N LEU A 64 0.49 12.81 -36.00
CA LEU A 64 -0.13 13.33 -37.20
C LEU A 64 0.88 14.15 -38.01
N GLN A 65 1.13 13.75 -39.25
CA GLN A 65 1.88 14.56 -40.17
C GLN A 65 0.94 15.65 -40.75
N ILE A 66 1.19 16.90 -40.36
CA ILE A 66 0.36 18.06 -40.77
C ILE A 66 0.71 18.50 -42.20
N ILE A 67 2.00 18.66 -42.45
CA ILE A 67 2.58 18.98 -43.75
C ILE A 67 3.92 18.25 -43.87
N ASP A 68 4.53 18.31 -45.05
CA ASP A 68 5.85 17.73 -45.25
C ASP A 68 6.90 18.35 -44.31
N GLY A 69 7.54 17.50 -43.52
CA GLY A 69 8.51 17.88 -42.49
C GLY A 69 7.91 18.29 -41.13
N LEU A 70 6.58 18.50 -41.00
CA LEU A 70 5.94 18.88 -39.73
C LEU A 70 5.07 17.75 -39.16
N VAL A 71 5.47 17.23 -38.04
CA VAL A 71 4.75 16.17 -37.33
C VAL A 71 4.30 16.66 -35.93
N TRP A 72 3.03 16.55 -35.68
CA TRP A 72 2.47 16.72 -34.34
C TRP A 72 2.38 15.37 -33.61
N ASN A 73 2.81 15.38 -32.36
CA ASN A 73 2.72 14.21 -31.48
C ASN A 73 1.97 14.58 -30.20
N ALA A 74 1.16 13.66 -29.71
CA ALA A 74 0.50 13.79 -28.43
C ALA A 74 0.52 12.45 -27.68
N THR A 75 0.74 12.51 -26.37
CA THR A 75 0.71 11.36 -25.46
C THR A 75 -0.16 11.71 -24.27
N VAL A 76 -1.07 10.79 -23.92
CA VAL A 76 -1.85 10.84 -22.69
C VAL A 76 -1.57 9.58 -21.91
N SER A 77 -1.18 9.71 -20.65
CA SER A 77 -0.94 8.59 -19.76
C SER A 77 -1.73 8.76 -18.47
N TYR A 78 -2.30 7.66 -18.01
CA TYR A 78 -2.98 7.56 -16.71
C TYR A 78 -2.46 6.36 -15.95
N GLN A 79 -2.15 6.56 -14.67
CA GLN A 79 -1.80 5.50 -13.74
C GLN A 79 -2.60 5.70 -12.45
N ASN A 80 -3.21 4.61 -12.00
CA ASN A 80 -3.82 4.51 -10.67
C ASN A 80 -3.22 3.30 -9.96
N GLU A 81 -2.82 3.50 -8.73
CA GLU A 81 -2.31 2.44 -7.86
C GLU A 81 -3.03 2.52 -6.52
N GLN A 82 -3.69 1.44 -6.15
CA GLN A 82 -4.45 1.33 -4.90
C GLN A 82 -3.77 0.33 -3.98
N PHE A 83 -3.59 0.73 -2.73
CA PHE A 83 -3.00 -0.07 -1.69
C PHE A 83 -4.02 -0.32 -0.59
N ILE A 84 -4.12 -1.56 -0.16
CA ILE A 84 -4.94 -1.97 0.96
C ILE A 84 -4.05 -2.71 1.94
N TRP A 85 -3.95 -2.20 3.16
CA TRP A 85 -3.31 -2.88 4.28
C TRP A 85 -4.37 -3.26 5.29
N GLY A 86 -4.27 -4.49 5.75
CA GLY A 86 -5.11 -4.99 6.82
C GLY A 86 -4.31 -5.86 7.77
N ASP A 87 -4.39 -5.58 9.04
CA ASP A 87 -3.90 -6.45 10.09
C ASP A 87 -5.01 -6.72 11.11
N TYR A 88 -4.97 -7.91 11.64
CA TYR A 88 -5.91 -8.36 12.64
C TYR A 88 -5.21 -9.14 13.74
N HIS A 89 -5.46 -8.79 14.96
CA HIS A 89 -5.02 -9.51 16.13
C HIS A 89 -6.25 -10.12 16.78
N THR A 90 -6.32 -11.43 16.83
CA THR A 90 -7.47 -12.13 17.39
C THR A 90 -7.57 -11.93 18.89
N SER A 91 -8.68 -12.35 19.49
CA SER A 91 -8.87 -12.38 20.94
C SER A 91 -7.86 -13.29 21.68
N LYS A 92 -7.16 -14.18 20.94
CA LYS A 92 -6.19 -15.15 21.46
C LYS A 92 -4.74 -14.76 21.21
N THR A 93 -4.48 -13.60 20.63
CA THR A 93 -3.11 -13.13 20.38
C THR A 93 -2.29 -13.09 21.67
N GLN A 94 -1.04 -13.48 21.58
CA GLN A 94 -0.09 -13.36 22.68
C GLN A 94 0.65 -12.03 22.72
N LEU A 95 0.53 -11.22 21.65
CA LEU A 95 1.21 -9.94 21.56
C LEU A 95 0.73 -8.98 22.65
N THR A 96 1.69 -8.32 23.30
CA THR A 96 1.39 -7.30 24.30
C THR A 96 0.99 -6.00 23.64
N GLY A 97 0.22 -5.17 24.34
CA GLY A 97 -0.24 -3.88 23.79
C GLY A 97 -1.45 -3.97 22.87
N ILE A 98 -1.88 -5.17 22.49
CA ILE A 98 -3.11 -5.38 21.73
C ILE A 98 -4.32 -5.30 22.68
N LYS A 99 -5.36 -4.63 22.23
CA LYS A 99 -6.59 -4.45 23.01
C LYS A 99 -7.38 -5.77 23.05
N ASN A 100 -8.01 -6.02 24.19
CA ASN A 100 -8.77 -7.26 24.42
C ASN A 100 -9.91 -7.45 23.40
N ASN A 101 -10.26 -8.71 23.14
CA ASN A 101 -11.30 -9.17 22.23
C ASN A 101 -11.05 -8.80 20.76
N GLY A 102 -9.79 -8.86 20.33
CA GLY A 102 -9.40 -8.60 18.96
C GLY A 102 -9.22 -7.13 18.62
N GLN A 103 -8.27 -6.86 17.74
CA GLN A 103 -7.98 -5.53 17.21
C GLN A 103 -7.71 -5.63 15.72
N ALA A 104 -8.34 -4.77 14.94
CA ALA A 104 -8.10 -4.64 13.51
C ALA A 104 -7.56 -3.26 13.19
N HIS A 105 -6.60 -3.22 12.29
CA HIS A 105 -6.23 -2.00 11.58
C HIS A 105 -6.45 -2.20 10.09
N ARG A 106 -7.07 -1.23 9.44
CA ARG A 106 -7.21 -1.20 7.98
C ARG A 106 -6.89 0.16 7.45
N ARG A 107 -6.05 0.19 6.43
CA ARG A 107 -5.66 1.39 5.71
C ARG A 107 -5.81 1.16 4.22
N THR A 108 -6.40 2.14 3.53
CA THR A 108 -6.48 2.17 2.07
C THR A 108 -5.90 3.48 1.58
N THR A 109 -5.06 3.43 0.55
CA THR A 109 -4.55 4.63 -0.13
C THR A 109 -4.62 4.45 -1.63
N SER A 110 -4.68 5.56 -2.36
CA SER A 110 -4.67 5.61 -3.80
C SER A 110 -3.66 6.65 -4.28
N ASP A 111 -2.82 6.23 -5.20
CA ASP A 111 -1.90 7.10 -5.92
C ASP A 111 -2.40 7.25 -7.36
N ASN A 112 -2.49 8.49 -7.83
CA ASN A 112 -2.95 8.80 -9.18
C ASN A 112 -1.89 9.64 -9.89
N LYS A 113 -1.57 9.27 -11.12
CA LYS A 113 -0.69 10.06 -11.98
C LYS A 113 -1.34 10.23 -13.34
N LYS A 114 -1.45 11.50 -13.78
CA LYS A 114 -1.94 11.89 -15.09
C LYS A 114 -0.86 12.67 -15.80
N VAL A 115 -0.56 12.31 -17.03
CA VAL A 115 0.45 12.98 -17.85
C VAL A 115 -0.17 13.27 -19.21
N PHE A 116 0.00 14.50 -19.66
CA PHE A 116 -0.27 14.91 -21.02
C PHE A 116 0.97 15.59 -21.60
N GLU A 117 1.42 15.10 -22.72
CA GLU A 117 2.55 15.64 -23.45
C GLU A 117 2.15 15.89 -24.90
N THR A 118 2.54 17.01 -25.45
CA THR A 118 2.35 17.31 -26.87
C THR A 118 3.53 18.08 -27.40
N TYR A 119 3.95 17.75 -28.60
CA TYR A 119 5.03 18.44 -29.27
C TYR A 119 4.91 18.42 -30.80
N LEU A 120 5.44 19.46 -31.40
CA LEU A 120 5.60 19.63 -32.85
C LEU A 120 7.06 19.47 -33.20
N ASN A 121 7.35 18.61 -34.14
CA ASN A 121 8.67 18.47 -34.76
C ASN A 121 8.58 18.98 -36.19
N TYR A 122 9.50 19.85 -36.55
CA TYR A 122 9.67 20.32 -37.93
C TYR A 122 11.10 20.03 -38.39
N ASP A 123 11.23 19.16 -39.39
CA ASP A 123 12.49 18.78 -40.01
C ASP A 123 12.41 19.04 -41.49
N LYS A 124 13.29 19.92 -42.00
CA LYS A 124 13.34 20.24 -43.44
C LYS A 124 14.76 20.45 -43.91
N THR A 125 15.03 19.90 -45.10
CA THR A 125 16.28 20.15 -45.80
C THR A 125 16.01 21.13 -46.93
N PHE A 126 16.75 22.24 -46.95
CA PHE A 126 16.68 23.28 -47.98
C PHE A 126 17.90 23.14 -48.89
N ASN A 127 17.66 23.20 -50.19
CA ASN A 127 18.70 23.15 -51.24
C ASN A 127 19.69 21.98 -51.07
N GLU A 128 19.19 20.83 -50.55
CA GLU A 128 19.96 19.60 -50.32
C GLU A 128 21.16 19.73 -49.36
N VAL A 129 21.44 20.93 -48.85
CA VAL A 129 22.63 21.26 -48.04
C VAL A 129 22.25 21.69 -46.60
N HIS A 130 21.19 22.51 -46.46
CA HIS A 130 20.83 23.11 -45.18
C HIS A 130 19.73 22.29 -44.49
N LYS A 131 20.05 21.67 -43.35
CA LYS A 131 19.09 20.92 -42.52
C LYS A 131 18.64 21.83 -41.37
N LEU A 132 17.33 22.02 -41.24
CA LEU A 132 16.69 22.71 -40.11
C LEU A 132 15.84 21.73 -39.36
N GLY A 133 16.11 21.56 -38.06
CA GLY A 133 15.27 20.83 -37.12
C GLY A 133 14.79 21.78 -36.02
N LEU A 134 13.49 21.84 -35.80
CA LEU A 134 12.85 22.62 -34.75
C LEU A 134 11.90 21.72 -33.95
N MET A 135 11.87 21.92 -32.65
CA MET A 135 10.91 21.24 -31.77
C MET A 135 10.31 22.25 -30.80
N ALA A 136 8.99 22.18 -30.62
CA ALA A 136 8.26 22.93 -29.61
C ALA A 136 7.25 22.00 -28.95
N GLY A 137 7.15 22.06 -27.64
CA GLY A 137 6.27 21.14 -26.92
C GLY A 137 5.73 21.76 -25.64
N TYR A 138 4.77 21.05 -25.09
CA TYR A 138 4.15 21.34 -23.81
C TYR A 138 3.93 20.01 -23.05
N SER A 139 4.22 20.01 -21.77
CA SER A 139 3.92 18.89 -20.90
C SER A 139 3.17 19.35 -19.64
N TRP A 140 2.23 18.52 -19.22
CA TRP A 140 1.47 18.70 -18.00
C TRP A 140 1.43 17.38 -17.24
N GLU A 141 1.72 17.43 -15.95
CA GLU A 141 1.69 16.29 -15.05
C GLU A 141 0.96 16.67 -13.76
N GLU A 142 0.01 15.84 -13.38
CA GLU A 142 -0.65 15.89 -12.07
C GLU A 142 -0.42 14.56 -11.36
N THR A 143 0.10 14.65 -10.14
CA THR A 143 0.33 13.48 -9.28
C THR A 143 -0.36 13.72 -7.93
N THR A 144 -1.23 12.80 -7.55
CA THR A 144 -1.81 12.73 -6.21
C THR A 144 -1.30 11.47 -5.54
N VAL A 145 -0.72 11.59 -4.36
CA VAL A 145 -0.17 10.47 -3.59
C VAL A 145 -0.84 10.35 -2.24
N ALA A 146 -0.90 9.12 -1.74
CA ALA A 146 -1.41 8.79 -0.42
C ALA A 146 -2.82 9.30 -0.12
N ASP A 147 -3.64 9.51 -1.16
CA ASP A 147 -5.05 9.85 -0.97
C ASP A 147 -5.77 8.67 -0.34
N GLY A 148 -6.03 8.76 0.96
CA GLY A 148 -6.49 7.60 1.66
C GLY A 148 -6.98 7.83 3.08
N PHE A 149 -7.41 6.73 3.65
CA PHE A 149 -7.99 6.65 4.97
C PHE A 149 -7.58 5.36 5.66
N GLY A 150 -7.39 5.43 6.97
CA GLY A 150 -7.13 4.28 7.83
C GLY A 150 -7.72 4.46 9.20
N LEU A 151 -8.08 3.36 9.83
CA LEU A 151 -8.57 3.36 11.19
C LEU A 151 -8.21 2.06 11.92
N THR A 152 -8.18 2.15 13.24
CA THR A 152 -8.02 1.02 14.16
C THR A 152 -9.30 0.85 14.96
N VAL A 153 -9.79 -0.39 15.01
CA VAL A 153 -10.97 -0.76 15.79
C VAL A 153 -10.65 -1.98 16.66
N TYR A 154 -11.39 -2.17 17.75
CA TYR A 154 -11.16 -3.26 18.68
C TYR A 154 -12.44 -3.68 19.38
N ASP A 155 -12.36 -4.77 20.20
CA ASP A 155 -13.49 -5.34 20.89
C ASP A 155 -14.50 -5.95 19.90
N PHE A 156 -14.03 -6.96 19.15
CA PHE A 156 -14.81 -7.67 18.16
C PHE A 156 -15.78 -8.65 18.82
N TYR A 157 -16.93 -8.83 18.17
CA TYR A 157 -17.92 -9.82 18.59
C TYR A 157 -17.44 -11.26 18.32
N ASN A 158 -16.70 -11.46 17.21
CA ASN A 158 -16.01 -12.70 16.87
C ASN A 158 -14.78 -12.39 16.00
N ASP A 159 -13.91 -13.40 15.83
CA ASP A 159 -12.66 -13.29 15.08
C ASP A 159 -12.78 -13.66 13.59
N ASP A 160 -13.98 -14.02 13.08
CA ASP A 160 -14.15 -14.68 11.78
C ASP A 160 -13.72 -13.83 10.56
N LEU A 161 -14.04 -12.55 10.56
CA LEU A 161 -13.81 -11.67 9.42
C LEU A 161 -12.65 -10.68 9.62
N GLY A 162 -12.21 -10.49 10.85
CA GLY A 162 -11.09 -9.62 11.20
C GLY A 162 -11.19 -8.22 10.56
N TYR A 163 -10.08 -7.76 9.98
CA TYR A 163 -10.01 -6.45 9.31
C TYR A 163 -10.90 -6.31 8.07
N LYS A 164 -11.47 -7.41 7.55
CA LYS A 164 -12.36 -7.38 6.38
C LYS A 164 -13.74 -6.82 6.72
N ASN A 165 -14.15 -6.91 7.98
CA ASN A 165 -15.40 -6.34 8.47
C ASN A 165 -15.21 -5.57 9.78
N LEU A 166 -14.81 -4.32 9.68
CA LEU A 166 -14.58 -3.44 10.82
C LEU A 166 -15.87 -3.10 11.58
N GLY A 167 -17.04 -3.31 10.97
CA GLY A 167 -18.35 -3.11 11.60
C GLY A 167 -18.70 -4.12 12.69
N MET A 168 -17.91 -5.20 12.83
CA MET A 168 -18.05 -6.19 13.91
C MET A 168 -17.39 -5.74 15.23
N ALA A 169 -16.64 -4.64 15.21
CA ALA A 169 -16.01 -4.08 16.39
C ALA A 169 -16.97 -3.15 17.15
N ASN A 170 -16.93 -3.22 18.48
CA ASN A 170 -17.73 -2.36 19.36
C ASN A 170 -17.07 -1.00 19.61
N LYS A 171 -15.75 -0.90 19.43
CA LYS A 171 -14.97 0.28 19.79
C LYS A 171 -14.02 0.70 18.68
N MET A 172 -13.83 2.01 18.56
CA MET A 172 -12.88 2.62 17.64
C MET A 172 -11.78 3.34 18.42
N ASP A 173 -10.55 3.23 17.95
CA ASP A 173 -9.45 4.04 18.48
C ASP A 173 -9.40 5.38 17.73
N ILE A 174 -9.83 6.44 18.39
CA ILE A 174 -9.84 7.79 17.81
C ILE A 174 -8.41 8.23 17.43
N ASN A 175 -7.39 7.82 18.19
CA ASN A 175 -5.99 8.13 17.88
C ASN A 175 -5.44 7.27 16.72
N GLY A 176 -6.13 6.22 16.35
CA GLY A 176 -5.80 5.36 15.22
C GLY A 176 -6.47 5.77 13.90
N ILE A 177 -7.19 6.90 13.88
CA ILE A 177 -7.75 7.43 12.63
C ILE A 177 -6.64 8.17 11.88
N TRP A 178 -6.52 7.85 10.60
CA TRP A 178 -5.57 8.48 9.70
C TRP A 178 -6.26 8.86 8.39
N SER A 179 -5.97 10.04 7.87
CA SER A 179 -6.31 10.42 6.49
C SER A 179 -5.24 11.35 5.94
N SER A 180 -4.99 11.26 4.66
CA SER A 180 -4.02 12.08 3.95
C SER A 180 -4.36 12.18 2.47
N ALA A 181 -4.00 13.29 1.85
CA ALA A 181 -3.91 13.44 0.40
C ALA A 181 -2.87 14.52 0.10
N GLU A 182 -1.96 14.25 -0.83
CA GLU A 182 -0.98 15.20 -1.32
C GLU A 182 -1.08 15.27 -2.84
N SER A 183 -1.16 16.47 -3.39
CA SER A 183 -1.26 16.68 -4.84
C SER A 183 -0.18 17.63 -5.32
N THR A 184 0.48 17.27 -6.41
CA THR A 184 1.51 18.07 -7.08
C THR A 184 1.14 18.26 -8.55
N LEU A 185 1.23 19.52 -9.02
CA LEU A 185 1.05 19.89 -10.41
C LEU A 185 2.36 20.40 -10.99
N ARG A 186 2.73 19.90 -12.16
CA ARG A 186 3.91 20.33 -12.91
C ARG A 186 3.55 20.63 -14.35
N MET A 187 4.02 21.78 -14.84
CA MET A 187 3.87 22.20 -16.24
C MET A 187 5.24 22.65 -16.77
N ILE A 188 5.57 22.26 -18.00
CA ILE A 188 6.82 22.61 -18.69
C ILE A 188 6.51 22.93 -20.15
#